data_de3f322b2e88b1612d399a32600b7da1
#
_entry.id   de3f322b2e88b1612d399a32600b7da1
#
_cell.length_a   1.000
_cell.length_b   1.000
_cell.length_c   1.000
_cell.angle_alpha   90.00
_cell.angle_beta   90.00
_cell.angle_gamma   90.00
#
_symmetry.space_group_name_H-M   'P 1'
#
loop_
_entity.id
_entity.type
_entity.pdbx_description
1 polymer ?
#
loop_
_entity_poly.entity_id
_entity_poly.type
_entity_poly.pdbx_seq_one_letter_code
_entity_poly.pdbx_strand_id
1 'polypeptide(L)'
;MKIIYASLMALVLVGCSSVPDEIASENEEALVGYKVAXHQXXKVAGEPARWGGVIADVRNAEDHTVLEIVSFPXQRWGRPEVSDXXQGRFLAVVNXFIXPDVYKQGRSMSFVGTIGQTQQGKIGEYVYTYPVIEATGYYLWQPERKKSHVEVDYSPLWFRHNFYSPYYPYRYPVPVRVRVQDNSGTPAKDRN
;
A
#
# COMPACT_ATOMS: atom_id res chain seq x y z
N MET A 1 25.26 -12.99 -37.88
CA MET A 1 23.83 -12.72 -37.78
C MET A 1 23.20 -13.30 -36.50
N LYS A 2 23.43 -14.55 -36.12
CA LYS A 2 22.85 -15.17 -34.89
C LYS A 2 23.19 -14.42 -33.60
N ILE A 3 24.39 -13.84 -33.47
CA ILE A 3 24.84 -13.07 -32.29
C ILE A 3 24.08 -11.74 -32.19
N ILE A 4 23.77 -11.09 -33.30
CA ILE A 4 23.01 -9.82 -33.33
C ILE A 4 21.57 -10.02 -32.83
N TYR A 5 20.93 -11.12 -33.21
CA TYR A 5 19.57 -11.44 -32.74
C TYR A 5 19.54 -11.75 -31.23
N ALA A 6 20.58 -12.43 -30.72
CA ALA A 6 20.69 -12.72 -29.29
C ALA A 6 20.89 -11.44 -28.46
N SER A 7 21.66 -10.47 -28.98
CA SER A 7 21.90 -9.18 -28.33
C SER A 7 20.64 -8.29 -28.35
N LEU A 8 19.86 -8.33 -29.43
CA LEU A 8 18.61 -7.58 -29.56
C LEU A 8 17.52 -8.14 -28.65
N MET A 9 17.48 -9.46 -28.45
CA MET A 9 16.51 -10.12 -27.58
C MET A 9 16.78 -9.86 -26.08
N ALA A 10 18.03 -9.64 -25.69
CA ALA A 10 18.40 -9.31 -24.31
C ALA A 10 17.96 -7.90 -23.89
N LEU A 11 17.74 -6.99 -24.85
CA LEU A 11 17.38 -5.60 -24.56
C LEU A 11 15.88 -5.42 -24.18
N VAL A 12 15.04 -6.41 -24.40
CA VAL A 12 13.59 -6.30 -24.23
C VAL A 12 13.10 -6.69 -22.82
N LEU A 13 14.01 -7.15 -21.94
CA LEU A 13 13.62 -7.67 -20.62
C LEU A 13 13.74 -6.65 -19.48
N VAL A 14 13.92 -5.35 -19.78
CA VAL A 14 13.89 -4.31 -18.75
C VAL A 14 12.43 -3.95 -18.46
N GLY A 15 11.76 -4.82 -17.73
CA GLY A 15 10.45 -4.53 -17.15
C GLY A 15 10.62 -3.53 -16.01
N CYS A 16 10.50 -2.24 -16.30
CA CYS A 16 10.51 -1.21 -15.28
C CYS A 16 9.19 -1.23 -14.52
N SER A 17 9.22 -1.66 -13.27
CA SER A 17 8.20 -1.28 -12.30
C SER A 17 8.44 0.22 -12.02
N SER A 18 7.76 1.08 -12.74
CA SER A 18 7.96 2.52 -12.62
C SER A 18 7.20 3.09 -11.41
N VAL A 19 7.87 3.96 -10.69
CA VAL A 19 7.25 4.84 -9.70
C VAL A 19 6.26 5.76 -10.44
N PRO A 20 5.07 6.05 -9.89
CA PRO A 20 4.17 7.05 -10.50
C PRO A 20 4.87 8.40 -10.70
N ASP A 21 4.61 9.04 -11.82
CA ASP A 21 5.27 10.30 -12.21
C ASP A 21 5.09 11.39 -11.15
N GLU A 22 3.94 11.39 -10.45
CA GLU A 22 3.61 12.38 -9.41
C GLU A 22 4.53 12.32 -8.19
N ILE A 23 5.20 11.17 -7.97
CA ILE A 23 6.12 10.96 -6.84
C ILE A 23 7.51 10.51 -7.31
N ALA A 24 7.79 10.63 -8.59
CA ALA A 24 9.10 10.32 -9.14
C ALA A 24 10.15 11.35 -8.69
N SER A 25 11.40 10.92 -8.59
CA SER A 25 12.53 11.78 -8.27
C SER A 25 13.59 11.65 -9.35
N GLU A 26 14.22 12.75 -9.72
CA GLU A 26 15.35 12.74 -10.66
C GLU A 26 16.55 12.00 -10.09
N ASN A 27 16.71 12.00 -8.76
CA ASN A 27 17.81 11.34 -8.08
C ASN A 27 17.29 10.44 -6.96
N GLU A 28 16.98 9.19 -7.29
CA GLU A 28 16.46 8.18 -6.36
C GLU A 28 17.45 7.87 -5.21
N GLU A 29 18.76 7.95 -5.50
CA GLU A 29 19.81 7.63 -4.52
C GLU A 29 19.97 8.72 -3.45
N ALA A 30 19.55 9.95 -3.74
CA ALA A 30 19.62 11.06 -2.80
C ALA A 30 18.44 11.09 -1.81
N LEU A 31 17.41 10.27 -2.02
CA LEU A 31 16.20 10.29 -1.19
C LEU A 31 16.46 9.81 0.23
N VAL A 32 16.25 10.68 1.20
CA VAL A 32 16.41 10.36 2.62
C VAL A 32 15.20 9.56 3.11
N GLY A 33 15.46 8.39 3.66
CA GLY A 33 14.41 7.53 4.21
C GLY A 33 13.83 8.06 5.52
N TYR A 34 12.57 7.74 5.79
CA TYR A 34 11.84 8.19 6.99
C TYR A 34 12.59 7.87 8.29
N LYS A 35 13.18 6.69 8.41
CA LYS A 35 13.91 6.29 9.63
C LYS A 35 15.10 7.20 9.93
N VAL A 36 15.79 7.69 8.92
CA VAL A 36 16.90 8.65 9.09
C VAL A 36 16.34 9.99 9.56
N ALA A 37 15.31 10.47 8.96
CA ALA A 37 14.64 11.72 9.38
C ALA A 37 14.07 11.68 10.81
N UNK A 38 13.54 10.69 11.11
CA UNK A 38 13.02 10.50 12.34
C UNK A 38 14.00 10.62 13.38
N HIS A 39 15.27 10.10 13.24
CA HIS A 39 16.31 10.13 14.27
C HIS A 39 17.27 11.33 14.11
N GLN A 40 17.40 11.93 12.98
CA GLN A 40 18.39 12.98 12.63
C GLN A 40 17.77 14.20 11.93
N UNK A 41 16.68 14.55 12.24
CA UNK A 41 15.97 15.58 11.67
C UNK A 41 16.72 16.85 11.45
N UNK A 42 17.45 17.19 12.23
CA UNK A 42 18.18 18.33 12.17
C UNK A 42 19.27 18.32 11.17
N LYS A 43 19.83 17.24 10.88
CA LYS A 43 20.93 17.08 9.93
C LYS A 43 20.41 16.95 8.49
N VAL A 44 19.20 16.51 8.31
CA VAL A 44 18.65 16.20 6.99
C VAL A 44 17.55 17.17 6.53
N ALA A 45 17.32 18.23 7.27
CA ALA A 45 16.39 19.29 6.85
C ALA A 45 16.85 19.90 5.50
N GLY A 46 15.92 20.05 4.58
CA GLY A 46 16.21 20.51 3.21
C GLY A 46 16.58 19.40 2.22
N GLU A 47 16.88 18.21 2.70
CA GLU A 47 17.22 17.08 1.81
C GLU A 47 15.98 16.51 1.14
N PRO A 48 16.11 15.94 -0.07
CA PRO A 48 14.98 15.32 -0.75
C PRO A 48 14.55 14.03 -0.07
N ALA A 49 13.26 13.78 -0.08
CA ALA A 49 12.71 12.57 0.54
C ALA A 49 11.49 12.06 -0.25
N ARG A 50 11.27 10.75 -0.15
CA ARG A 50 10.01 10.13 -0.55
C ARG A 50 9.55 9.20 0.55
N TRP A 51 8.41 9.55 1.17
CA TRP A 51 7.83 8.79 2.28
C TRP A 51 6.39 8.41 1.96
N GLY A 52 5.92 7.35 2.59
CA GLY A 52 4.54 6.93 2.39
C GLY A 52 3.95 6.27 3.61
N GLY A 53 2.63 6.16 3.58
CA GLY A 53 1.92 5.58 4.71
C GLY A 53 0.41 5.65 4.55
N VAL A 54 -0.27 5.55 5.69
CA VAL A 54 -1.73 5.57 5.78
C VAL A 54 -2.18 6.87 6.46
N ILE A 55 -3.17 7.53 5.87
CA ILE A 55 -3.73 8.79 6.40
C ILE A 55 -4.34 8.53 7.78
N ALA A 56 -3.86 9.23 8.81
CA ALA A 56 -4.44 9.25 10.14
C ALA A 56 -5.38 10.45 10.32
N ASP A 57 -5.02 11.62 9.75
CA ASP A 57 -5.80 12.84 9.86
C ASP A 57 -5.51 13.77 8.68
N VAL A 58 -6.49 14.64 8.35
CA VAL A 58 -6.35 15.66 7.30
C VAL A 58 -6.85 16.98 7.84
N ARG A 59 -6.02 17.99 7.81
CA ARG A 59 -6.34 19.35 8.28
C ARG A 59 -6.06 20.35 7.18
N ASN A 60 -7.12 20.97 6.69
CA ASN A 60 -7.04 22.03 5.69
C ASN A 60 -6.90 23.38 6.38
N ALA A 61 -5.85 24.11 6.05
CA ALA A 61 -5.68 25.52 6.39
C ALA A 61 -6.10 26.41 5.22
N GLU A 62 -5.89 27.69 5.32
CA GLU A 62 -6.30 28.65 4.30
C GLU A 62 -5.54 28.48 2.98
N ASP A 63 -4.26 28.16 3.05
CA ASP A 63 -3.34 28.11 1.91
C ASP A 63 -2.67 26.74 1.70
N HIS A 64 -2.85 25.81 2.63
CA HIS A 64 -2.20 24.50 2.55
C HIS A 64 -3.01 23.42 3.26
N THR A 65 -2.69 22.18 3.03
CA THR A 65 -3.24 21.02 3.76
C THR A 65 -2.12 20.30 4.48
N VAL A 66 -2.36 19.97 5.75
CA VAL A 66 -1.46 19.14 6.56
C VAL A 66 -2.10 17.77 6.72
N LEU A 67 -1.41 16.74 6.25
CA LEU A 67 -1.85 15.35 6.44
C LEU A 67 -0.96 14.70 7.50
N GLU A 68 -1.58 14.10 8.52
CA GLU A 68 -0.88 13.24 9.46
C GLU A 68 -0.88 11.81 8.91
N ILE A 69 0.31 11.23 8.77
CA ILE A 69 0.51 9.94 8.11
C ILE A 69 1.19 8.97 9.06
N VAL A 70 0.61 7.77 9.20
CA VAL A 70 1.28 6.62 9.82
C VAL A 70 2.24 6.06 8.78
N SER A 71 3.54 6.15 9.05
CA SER A 71 4.61 5.81 8.10
C SER A 71 4.81 4.29 7.97
N PHE A 72 4.94 3.84 6.73
CA PHE A 72 5.32 2.47 6.38
C PHE A 72 6.45 2.47 5.35
N PRO A 73 7.27 1.38 5.29
CA PRO A 73 8.27 1.26 4.22
C PRO A 73 7.65 1.37 2.82
N UNK A 74 8.13 1.92 1.86
CA UNK A 74 7.64 2.04 0.60
C UNK A 74 8.14 0.89 -0.15
N GLN A 75 7.48 0.27 -0.93
CA GLN A 75 7.89 -0.72 -1.93
C GLN A 75 8.71 -0.04 -3.04
N ARG A 76 9.34 -0.83 -3.91
CA ARG A 76 10.23 -0.31 -4.97
C ARG A 76 9.54 0.70 -5.90
N TRP A 77 8.25 0.56 -6.12
CA TRP A 77 7.43 1.48 -6.94
C TRP A 77 6.78 2.61 -6.13
N GLY A 78 7.21 2.79 -4.88
CA GLY A 78 6.78 3.91 -4.04
C GLY A 78 5.52 3.69 -3.20
N ARG A 79 4.86 2.53 -3.30
CA ARG A 79 3.65 2.24 -2.52
C ARG A 79 4.00 1.84 -1.08
N PRO A 80 3.29 2.37 -0.06
CA PRO A 80 3.49 1.93 1.33
C PRO A 80 3.14 0.46 1.51
N GLU A 81 4.02 -0.29 2.16
CA GLU A 81 3.80 -1.69 2.54
C GLU A 81 3.14 -1.73 3.91
N VAL A 82 1.82 -1.63 3.90
CA VAL A 82 1.02 -1.56 5.13
C VAL A 82 1.07 -2.91 5.87
N SER A 83 1.56 -2.87 7.14
CA SER A 83 1.73 -4.05 7.98
C SER A 83 1.54 -3.67 9.44
N ASP A 84 1.68 -4.58 10.35
CA ASP A 84 1.61 -4.34 11.81
C ASP A 84 2.77 -3.50 12.36
N UNK A 85 3.77 -3.16 11.68
CA UNK A 85 4.88 -2.47 12.08
C UNK A 85 4.91 -1.08 11.54
N UNK A 86 4.45 -0.18 12.00
CA UNK A 86 4.52 1.12 11.70
C UNK A 86 5.86 1.55 11.97
N GLN A 87 6.39 2.52 11.27
CA GLN A 87 7.68 3.15 11.51
C GLN A 87 7.61 4.38 12.42
N GLY A 88 6.43 4.93 12.59
CA GLY A 88 6.12 6.13 13.32
C GLY A 88 5.11 6.98 12.57
N ARG A 89 5.11 8.29 12.79
CA ARG A 89 4.21 9.23 12.09
C ARG A 89 5.00 10.43 11.55
N PHE A 90 4.51 11.01 10.47
CA PHE A 90 5.04 12.29 9.93
C PHE A 90 3.89 13.19 9.47
N LEU A 91 4.21 14.44 9.28
CA LEU A 91 3.28 15.39 8.66
C LEU A 91 3.72 15.64 7.22
N ALA A 92 2.77 15.56 6.29
CA ALA A 92 2.97 15.98 4.91
C ALA A 92 2.23 17.30 4.70
N VAL A 93 2.97 18.32 4.35
CA VAL A 93 2.42 19.66 4.02
C VAL A 93 2.31 19.75 2.50
N VAL A 94 1.07 20.02 2.01
CA VAL A 94 0.76 20.11 0.59
C VAL A 94 0.18 21.50 0.31
N ASN A 95 0.80 22.26 -0.59
CA ASN A 95 0.35 23.63 -0.97
C ASN A 95 -0.84 23.60 -1.93
N UNK A 96 -1.94 22.85 -1.48
CA UNK A 96 -3.16 22.72 -2.12
C UNK A 96 -4.17 22.36 -1.14
N PHE A 97 -5.33 22.68 -1.61
CA PHE A 97 -6.47 22.11 -0.89
C PHE A 97 -6.68 20.64 -1.29
N ILE A 98 -6.89 19.80 -0.31
CA ILE A 98 -7.14 18.37 -0.55
C ILE A 98 -8.54 17.98 -0.01
N UNK A 99 -9.38 17.38 -0.73
CA UNK A 99 -10.50 17.05 -0.47
C UNK A 99 -10.58 16.05 0.44
N PRO A 100 -11.13 16.17 1.60
CA PRO A 100 -11.15 15.14 2.62
C PRO A 100 -12.03 13.91 2.28
N ASP A 101 -13.03 14.09 1.48
CA ASP A 101 -13.90 12.99 1.02
C ASP A 101 -13.16 11.96 0.17
N VAL A 102 -12.12 12.39 -0.52
CA VAL A 102 -11.26 11.52 -1.36
C VAL A 102 -10.07 11.01 -0.53
N TYR A 103 -9.41 11.92 0.17
CA TYR A 103 -8.18 11.67 0.94
C TYR A 103 -8.52 11.46 2.42
N LYS A 104 -9.37 10.48 2.66
CA LYS A 104 -9.87 10.21 4.02
C LYS A 104 -8.98 9.24 4.78
N GLN A 105 -9.16 9.23 6.08
CA GLN A 105 -8.47 8.32 7.01
C GLN A 105 -8.52 6.88 6.50
N GLY A 106 -7.40 6.17 6.62
CA GLY A 106 -7.25 4.78 6.21
C GLY A 106 -6.78 4.58 4.77
N ARG A 107 -6.71 5.65 3.94
CA ARG A 107 -6.19 5.56 2.58
C ARG A 107 -4.66 5.61 2.58
N SER A 108 -4.05 4.86 1.67
CA SER A 108 -2.60 4.86 1.50
C SER A 108 -2.16 5.97 0.56
N MET A 109 -1.13 6.71 0.96
CA MET A 109 -0.53 7.78 0.14
C MET A 109 0.99 7.72 0.19
N SER A 110 1.60 8.27 -0.85
CA SER A 110 3.04 8.54 -0.90
C SER A 110 3.28 9.99 -1.29
N PHE A 111 4.37 10.55 -0.79
CA PHE A 111 4.74 11.95 -0.96
C PHE A 111 6.21 12.02 -1.38
N VAL A 112 6.54 12.93 -2.28
CA VAL A 112 7.91 13.33 -2.61
C VAL A 112 8.04 14.82 -2.33
N GLY A 113 9.20 15.24 -1.86
CA GLY A 113 9.43 16.65 -1.52
C GLY A 113 10.72 16.82 -0.75
N THR A 114 10.77 17.86 0.07
CA THR A 114 11.94 18.16 0.93
C THR A 114 11.59 18.00 2.40
N ILE A 115 12.58 17.60 3.19
CA ILE A 115 12.41 17.45 4.63
C ILE A 115 12.35 18.85 5.27
N GLY A 116 11.23 19.18 5.89
CA GLY A 116 11.00 20.43 6.61
C GLY A 116 11.49 20.40 8.04
N GLN A 117 11.21 21.49 8.76
CA GLN A 117 11.45 21.55 10.21
C GLN A 117 10.47 20.65 10.96
N THR A 118 10.94 19.98 12.00
CA THR A 118 10.05 19.15 12.84
C THR A 118 8.96 20.00 13.51
N GLN A 119 7.79 19.39 13.69
CA GLN A 119 6.69 20.02 14.42
C GLN A 119 6.33 19.20 15.65
N GLN A 120 6.06 19.87 16.76
CA GLN A 120 5.53 19.22 17.95
C GLN A 120 4.01 19.16 17.90
N GLY A 121 3.47 18.02 18.29
CA GLY A 121 2.03 17.83 18.40
C GLY A 121 1.71 16.76 19.43
N LYS A 122 0.48 16.26 19.45
CA LYS A 122 0.05 15.25 20.40
C LYS A 122 -0.59 14.06 19.68
N ILE A 123 -0.31 12.86 20.18
CA ILE A 123 -1.04 11.64 19.84
C ILE A 123 -1.76 11.21 21.13
N GLY A 124 -3.05 11.50 21.22
CA GLY A 124 -3.74 11.46 22.51
C GLY A 124 -3.11 12.46 23.48
N GLU A 125 -2.62 11.99 24.63
CA GLU A 125 -1.94 12.84 25.61
C GLU A 125 -0.42 12.85 25.44
N TYR A 126 0.14 12.02 24.55
CA TYR A 126 1.57 11.89 24.35
C TYR A 126 2.10 12.99 23.42
N VAL A 127 3.12 13.75 23.88
CA VAL A 127 3.81 14.75 23.06
C VAL A 127 4.70 14.04 22.04
N TYR A 128 4.47 14.31 20.76
CA TYR A 128 5.17 13.66 19.67
C TYR A 128 5.85 14.70 18.78
N THR A 129 7.11 14.46 18.43
CA THR A 129 7.85 15.31 17.48
C THR A 129 7.75 14.67 16.10
N TYR A 130 7.02 15.32 15.23
CA TYR A 130 6.77 14.84 13.87
C TYR A 130 7.89 15.29 12.94
N PRO A 131 8.55 14.37 12.21
CA PRO A 131 9.23 14.76 10.97
C PRO A 131 8.21 15.34 9.98
N VAL A 132 8.63 16.33 9.21
CA VAL A 132 7.76 16.99 8.22
C VAL A 132 8.33 16.77 6.83
N ILE A 133 7.48 16.52 5.85
CA ILE A 133 7.82 16.58 4.43
C ILE A 133 6.99 17.71 3.78
N GLU A 134 7.70 18.69 3.19
CA GLU A 134 7.11 19.72 2.35
C GLU A 134 6.92 19.10 0.97
N ALA A 135 5.71 18.64 0.70
CA ALA A 135 5.44 17.78 -0.46
C ALA A 135 5.34 18.61 -1.75
N THR A 136 6.18 18.30 -2.72
CA THR A 136 6.10 18.81 -4.09
C THR A 136 5.25 17.90 -4.99
N GLY A 137 5.09 16.63 -4.60
CA GLY A 137 4.23 15.68 -5.28
C GLY A 137 3.66 14.65 -4.32
N TYR A 138 2.51 14.10 -4.67
CA TYR A 138 1.87 13.06 -3.87
C TYR A 138 1.02 12.14 -4.76
N TYR A 139 0.83 10.91 -4.28
CA TYR A 139 0.06 9.90 -4.99
C TYR A 139 -0.87 9.16 -4.03
N LEU A 140 -2.17 9.09 -4.39
CA LEU A 140 -3.18 8.35 -3.61
C LEU A 140 -3.35 6.96 -4.21
N TRP A 141 -2.96 5.94 -3.45
CA TRP A 141 -3.03 4.56 -3.92
C TRP A 141 -4.47 4.04 -3.89
N GLN A 142 -4.83 3.27 -4.90
CA GLN A 142 -6.11 2.57 -4.88
C GLN A 142 -6.11 1.51 -3.78
N PRO A 143 -7.26 1.33 -3.08
CA PRO A 143 -7.35 0.26 -2.09
C PRO A 143 -7.00 -1.09 -2.69
N GLU A 144 -6.23 -1.88 -1.97
CA GLU A 144 -5.95 -3.24 -2.40
C GLU A 144 -7.23 -4.06 -2.40
N ARG A 145 -7.53 -4.68 -3.51
CA ARG A 145 -8.63 -5.65 -3.57
C ARG A 145 -8.24 -6.84 -2.69
N LYS A 146 -8.97 -7.03 -1.61
CA LYS A 146 -8.82 -8.25 -0.82
C LYS A 146 -9.07 -9.43 -1.75
N LYS A 147 -8.05 -10.23 -2.01
CA LYS A 147 -8.22 -11.48 -2.73
C LYS A 147 -9.04 -12.41 -1.85
N SER A 148 -10.32 -12.56 -2.14
CA SER A 148 -11.12 -13.61 -1.53
C SER A 148 -10.59 -14.94 -2.07
N HIS A 149 -9.89 -15.69 -1.23
CA HIS A 149 -9.57 -17.07 -1.56
C HIS A 149 -10.88 -17.88 -1.51
N VAL A 150 -11.36 -18.24 -2.69
CA VAL A 150 -12.42 -19.24 -2.80
C VAL A 150 -11.72 -20.59 -2.68
N GLU A 151 -11.75 -21.16 -1.48
CA GLU A 151 -11.28 -22.52 -1.25
C GLU A 151 -12.37 -23.46 -1.76
N VAL A 152 -12.15 -24.01 -2.93
CA VAL A 152 -13.02 -25.06 -3.49
C VAL A 152 -12.59 -26.38 -2.85
N ASP A 153 -13.34 -26.80 -1.85
CA ASP A 153 -13.10 -28.09 -1.21
C ASP A 153 -13.56 -29.22 -2.13
N TYR A 154 -12.65 -29.77 -2.89
CA TYR A 154 -12.87 -30.99 -3.63
C TYR A 154 -12.75 -32.16 -2.68
N SER A 155 -13.82 -32.48 -1.97
CA SER A 155 -13.83 -33.67 -1.11
C SER A 155 -13.58 -34.94 -1.96
N PRO A 156 -12.51 -35.66 -1.72
CA PRO A 156 -12.21 -36.85 -2.53
C PRO A 156 -13.20 -38.01 -2.33
N LEU A 157 -14.15 -37.89 -1.37
CA LEU A 157 -15.13 -38.92 -1.09
C LEU A 157 -16.15 -39.10 -2.22
N TRP A 158 -16.45 -38.06 -3.02
CA TRP A 158 -17.34 -38.22 -4.16
C TRP A 158 -16.70 -39.00 -5.30
N PHE A 159 -15.36 -39.00 -5.40
CA PHE A 159 -14.64 -39.76 -6.41
C PHE A 159 -14.78 -41.27 -6.19
N ARG A 160 -14.89 -41.71 -4.96
CA ARG A 160 -15.02 -43.13 -4.63
C ARG A 160 -16.39 -43.71 -4.98
N HIS A 161 -17.44 -42.92 -4.86
CA HIS A 161 -18.81 -43.41 -5.08
C HIS A 161 -19.21 -43.49 -6.55
N ASN A 162 -18.70 -42.62 -7.41
CA ASN A 162 -19.11 -42.58 -8.81
C ASN A 162 -18.40 -43.59 -9.69
N PHE A 163 -17.27 -44.15 -9.28
CA PHE A 163 -16.50 -45.06 -10.13
C PHE A 163 -16.94 -46.56 -10.04
N TYR A 164 -17.73 -46.91 -9.02
CA TYR A 164 -18.04 -48.31 -8.75
C TYR A 164 -19.55 -48.66 -8.71
N SER A 165 -20.45 -47.80 -9.14
CA SER A 165 -21.87 -48.12 -9.18
C SER A 165 -22.39 -48.07 -10.61
N PRO A 166 -22.54 -49.22 -11.31
CA PRO A 166 -23.04 -49.25 -12.66
C PRO A 166 -24.57 -49.11 -12.78
N TYR A 167 -25.27 -48.86 -11.67
CA TYR A 167 -26.73 -48.98 -11.64
C TYR A 167 -27.52 -47.66 -11.52
N TYR A 168 -26.88 -46.48 -11.50
CA TYR A 168 -27.64 -45.21 -11.39
C TYR A 168 -27.23 -44.16 -12.42
N PRO A 169 -28.10 -43.96 -13.45
CA PRO A 169 -27.81 -43.00 -14.52
C PRO A 169 -28.17 -41.52 -14.15
N TYR A 170 -28.59 -41.23 -12.92
CA TYR A 170 -28.99 -39.89 -12.53
C TYR A 170 -27.86 -39.18 -11.77
N ARG A 171 -27.27 -38.16 -12.40
CA ARG A 171 -26.33 -37.26 -11.76
C ARG A 171 -27.09 -36.27 -10.88
N TYR A 172 -27.03 -36.43 -9.58
CA TYR A 172 -27.45 -35.37 -8.67
C TYR A 172 -26.35 -34.32 -8.62
N PRO A 173 -26.68 -33.03 -8.86
CA PRO A 173 -25.68 -31.97 -8.62
C PRO A 173 -25.34 -31.92 -7.15
N VAL A 174 -24.10 -32.23 -6.82
CA VAL A 174 -23.60 -32.14 -5.42
C VAL A 174 -23.49 -30.65 -5.11
N PRO A 175 -24.14 -30.15 -4.04
CA PRO A 175 -24.00 -28.75 -3.68
C PRO A 175 -22.57 -28.45 -3.26
N VAL A 176 -21.91 -27.62 -4.04
CA VAL A 176 -20.56 -27.11 -3.72
C VAL A 176 -20.72 -26.08 -2.61
N ARG A 177 -20.30 -26.40 -1.39
CA ARG A 177 -20.23 -25.41 -0.31
C ARG A 177 -19.07 -24.48 -0.61
N VAL A 178 -19.41 -23.27 -1.02
CA VAL A 178 -18.40 -22.19 -1.16
C VAL A 178 -18.26 -21.53 0.22
N ARG A 179 -17.15 -21.81 0.89
CA ARG A 179 -16.81 -21.13 2.13
C ARG A 179 -16.00 -19.87 1.77
N VAL A 180 -16.65 -18.73 1.84
CA VAL A 180 -15.96 -17.44 1.70
C VAL A 180 -15.34 -17.12 3.07
N GLN A 181 -14.04 -17.25 3.18
CA GLN A 181 -13.31 -16.85 4.39
C GLN A 181 -12.91 -15.39 4.24
N ASP A 182 -13.59 -14.50 4.97
CA ASP A 182 -13.16 -13.12 5.09
C ASP A 182 -11.96 -13.08 6.07
N ASN A 183 -10.90 -12.40 5.67
CA ASN A 183 -9.68 -12.24 6.50
C ASN A 183 -9.91 -11.41 7.78
N SER A 184 -11.15 -11.00 8.07
CA SER A 184 -11.50 -10.32 9.32
C SER A 184 -11.55 -11.24 10.55
N GLY A 185 -11.27 -12.54 10.41
CA GLY A 185 -11.26 -13.50 11.51
C GLY A 185 -12.64 -13.87 12.07
N THR A 186 -13.71 -13.31 11.49
CA THR A 186 -15.08 -13.60 11.93
C THR A 186 -15.70 -14.66 11.01
N PRO A 187 -16.18 -15.78 11.52
CA PRO A 187 -16.82 -16.78 10.66
C PRO A 187 -18.10 -16.21 10.05
N ALA A 188 -18.23 -16.35 8.73
CA ALA A 188 -19.43 -15.90 8.02
C ALA A 188 -20.65 -16.69 8.49
N LYS A 189 -21.69 -15.96 8.88
CA LYS A 189 -22.97 -16.55 9.32
C LYS A 189 -23.60 -17.30 8.14
N ASP A 190 -23.87 -18.58 8.33
CA ASP A 190 -24.52 -19.41 7.32
C ASP A 190 -25.87 -18.78 6.91
N ARG A 191 -25.99 -18.43 5.65
CA ARG A 191 -27.27 -18.05 5.05
C ARG A 191 -27.88 -19.30 4.40
N ASN A 192 -28.98 -19.77 4.97
CA ASN A 192 -29.85 -20.78 4.36
C ASN A 192 -30.51 -20.22 3.09
#